data_6a48e3204ecc37bee75378c67b71627e
#
_entry.id   6a48e3204ecc37bee75378c67b71627e
#
_cell.length_a   1.000
_cell.length_b   1.000
_cell.length_c   1.000
_cell.angle_alpha   90.00
_cell.angle_beta   90.00
_cell.angle_gamma   90.00
#
_symmetry.space_group_name_H-M   'P 1'
#
loop_
_entity.id
_entity.type
_entity.pdbx_description
1 polymer ?
#
loop_
_entity_poly.entity_id
_entity_poly.type
_entity_poly.pdbx_seq_one_letter_code
_entity_poly.pdbx_strand_id
1 'polypeptide(L)'
;MNTTRDRGRYSIRTALFFLLLSTALARGARGQEAPAQHQHTHGAAESIQGEYPRLGRAQVAAKSPLFTLDAALEAARQNNPTFRQAEAGVKAAHSRAQQAGLYPNPTVGYSGDEIRGGEIHGGKQGFFVEQTIVTAGKLSRAREVMNKEAKLAEIEAEEQKLRVDTAVKTAFYRVLAAQEMADSRADLAHIAEKVVETQRRLQNTGQADETEILGAELDAQRAKLAARMKENTLHEEWRALAALIGQPDLPLQTVAGDLEHGWPALDELQAVEMVATQSPAVRIASAAGERAEAELARARREKIPDITARAGVEYNHELLNNIALATGWQWNAELGVEIPIFNRNQGNVAAAGAEIERANAEKQRVALTLRERAATVVDQYANARLMAEQYRDDILPLAKKSYSLMNDRYGEMLAAYPRVLDSKRKLFELQSEYITALEDVWTAGLALQGFLLTDGLEAPTRPGEVDRAIRETNVPMPERTRSPGE
;
A
#
# COMPACT_ATOMS: atom_id res chain seq x y z
N MET A 1 9.45 -47.33 -29.28
CA MET A 1 9.67 -46.62 -30.55
C MET A 1 10.05 -45.21 -30.13
N ASN A 2 11.30 -44.97 -30.06
CA ASN A 2 12.20 -44.24 -30.98
C ASN A 2 11.71 -42.81 -31.17
N THR A 3 12.48 -41.75 -30.99
CA THR A 3 13.90 -41.44 -31.06
C THR A 3 14.11 -39.96 -30.70
N THR A 4 15.16 -39.69 -29.98
CA THR A 4 16.39 -38.89 -30.17
C THR A 4 16.19 -37.36 -29.97
N ARG A 5 16.85 -36.79 -28.97
CA ARG A 5 18.19 -36.16 -28.93
C ARG A 5 18.38 -35.05 -29.96
N ASP A 6 18.62 -33.81 -29.50
CA ASP A 6 19.87 -33.19 -29.85
C ASP A 6 20.33 -32.11 -28.86
N ARG A 7 21.62 -32.11 -28.62
CA ARG A 7 22.42 -31.19 -27.79
C ARG A 7 23.11 -30.20 -28.71
N GLY A 8 23.15 -28.94 -28.35
CA GLY A 8 23.99 -27.93 -29.00
C GLY A 8 24.75 -27.09 -27.97
N ARG A 9 25.98 -27.48 -27.68
CA ARG A 9 27.04 -26.70 -27.03
C ARG A 9 27.72 -25.79 -28.06
N TYR A 10 28.07 -24.55 -27.68
CA TYR A 10 29.27 -23.81 -28.13
C TYR A 10 29.58 -22.78 -27.07
N SER A 11 30.64 -22.89 -26.31
CA SER A 11 32.09 -22.74 -26.56
C SER A 11 32.57 -21.28 -26.61
N ILE A 12 33.19 -20.92 -25.52
CA ILE A 12 34.37 -20.07 -25.20
C ILE A 12 35.16 -19.58 -26.42
N ARG A 13 35.48 -18.25 -26.48
CA ARG A 13 36.80 -17.80 -26.96
C ARG A 13 37.23 -16.49 -26.33
N THR A 14 38.28 -16.63 -25.54
CA THR A 14 39.32 -15.71 -25.08
C THR A 14 40.03 -14.99 -26.22
N ALA A 15 40.37 -13.71 -26.06
CA ALA A 15 41.52 -13.11 -26.73
C ALA A 15 42.12 -11.99 -25.89
N LEU A 16 43.28 -12.26 -25.36
CA LEU A 16 44.33 -11.35 -24.88
C LEU A 16 45.02 -10.69 -26.07
N PHE A 17 45.47 -9.41 -25.94
CA PHE A 17 46.68 -8.86 -26.63
C PHE A 17 47.09 -7.58 -25.87
N PHE A 18 48.23 -7.65 -25.12
CA PHE A 18 49.60 -7.15 -25.33
C PHE A 18 49.73 -5.65 -25.54
N LEU A 19 50.27 -4.94 -24.59
CA LEU A 19 51.62 -4.50 -24.16
C LEU A 19 52.58 -4.12 -25.30
N LEU A 20 53.13 -2.90 -25.28
CA LEU A 20 54.49 -2.44 -25.62
C LEU A 20 54.49 -0.88 -25.56
N LEU A 21 55.12 -0.24 -24.63
CA LEU A 21 56.51 0.11 -24.37
C LEU A 21 57.23 0.76 -25.57
N SER A 22 57.50 2.08 -25.49
CA SER A 22 58.80 2.60 -25.93
C SER A 22 59.07 4.01 -25.40
N THR A 23 60.20 4.09 -24.76
CA THR A 23 61.01 5.22 -24.31
C THR A 23 61.69 5.91 -25.47
N ALA A 24 61.79 7.25 -25.44
CA ALA A 24 62.92 7.95 -26.08
C ALA A 24 63.27 9.26 -25.38
N LEU A 25 64.46 9.33 -24.93
CA LEU A 25 65.24 10.50 -24.48
C LEU A 25 65.53 11.47 -25.65
N ALA A 26 65.65 12.75 -25.34
CA ALA A 26 66.82 13.62 -25.63
C ALA A 26 66.47 15.08 -25.30
N ARG A 27 67.14 15.68 -24.36
CA ARG A 27 68.28 16.62 -24.35
C ARG A 27 68.20 17.76 -25.36
N GLY A 28 68.25 19.00 -24.83
CA GLY A 28 68.60 20.17 -25.59
C GLY A 28 68.41 21.48 -24.82
N ALA A 29 69.46 22.10 -24.51
CA ALA A 29 69.85 23.11 -23.58
C ALA A 29 69.63 24.54 -24.09
N ARG A 30 69.55 25.45 -23.09
CA ARG A 30 70.02 26.87 -23.05
C ARG A 30 69.30 27.93 -23.87
N GLY A 31 68.86 28.95 -23.11
CA GLY A 31 68.64 30.31 -23.56
C GLY A 31 68.07 31.16 -22.43
N GLN A 32 68.90 31.86 -21.68
CA GLN A 32 68.51 32.86 -20.71
C GLN A 32 68.20 34.18 -21.45
N GLU A 33 67.04 34.76 -21.17
CA GLU A 33 66.86 36.22 -21.19
C GLU A 33 65.84 36.61 -20.12
N ALA A 34 66.15 37.58 -19.29
CA ALA A 34 65.42 38.07 -18.14
C ALA A 34 64.25 38.99 -18.53
N PRO A 35 63.20 39.07 -17.72
CA PRO A 35 61.98 39.71 -18.11
C PRO A 35 61.84 41.18 -17.67
N ALA A 36 61.08 41.88 -18.47
CA ALA A 36 60.53 43.19 -18.13
C ALA A 36 59.45 43.07 -17.05
N GLN A 37 59.60 43.88 -15.99
CA GLN A 37 58.55 43.97 -14.93
C GLN A 37 57.32 44.68 -15.47
N HIS A 38 56.22 43.95 -15.62
CA HIS A 38 54.90 44.55 -15.73
C HIS A 38 54.26 44.59 -14.33
N GLN A 39 53.96 45.78 -13.87
CA GLN A 39 53.13 46.03 -12.69
C GLN A 39 51.72 45.62 -13.00
N HIS A 40 51.26 44.51 -12.40
CA HIS A 40 49.88 44.12 -12.40
C HIS A 40 49.12 44.87 -11.30
N THR A 41 48.17 45.69 -11.71
CA THR A 41 47.13 46.24 -10.85
C THR A 41 46.23 45.07 -10.37
N HIS A 42 46.23 44.82 -9.06
CA HIS A 42 45.35 43.83 -8.39
C HIS A 42 43.92 44.28 -8.54
N GLY A 43 43.20 43.66 -9.50
CA GLY A 43 41.75 43.56 -9.42
C GLY A 43 41.40 42.60 -8.30
N ALA A 44 40.74 43.09 -7.26
CA ALA A 44 40.28 42.29 -6.14
C ALA A 44 39.42 41.13 -6.65
N ALA A 45 39.92 39.91 -6.44
CA ALA A 45 39.08 38.73 -6.60
C ALA A 45 38.00 38.80 -5.52
N GLU A 46 36.79 39.15 -5.92
CA GLU A 46 35.60 39.08 -5.07
C GLU A 46 35.41 37.62 -4.69
N SER A 47 35.70 37.26 -3.44
CA SER A 47 35.45 35.94 -2.89
C SER A 47 33.96 35.67 -3.02
N ILE A 48 33.60 34.68 -3.85
CA ILE A 48 32.24 34.17 -3.93
C ILE A 48 31.98 33.44 -2.63
N GLN A 49 31.64 34.17 -1.56
CA GLN A 49 31.08 33.62 -0.33
C GLN A 49 29.66 33.17 -0.65
N GLY A 50 29.55 32.01 -1.29
CA GLY A 50 28.28 31.31 -1.40
C GLY A 50 28.01 30.61 -0.06
N GLU A 51 26.98 31.02 0.62
CA GLU A 51 26.42 30.26 1.74
C GLU A 51 26.29 28.78 1.35
N TYR A 52 26.79 27.89 2.22
CA TYR A 52 26.59 26.44 2.05
C TYR A 52 25.10 26.17 2.07
N PRO A 53 24.53 25.37 1.15
CA PRO A 53 23.15 24.94 1.28
C PRO A 53 23.03 24.17 2.61
N ARG A 54 22.30 24.75 3.55
CA ARG A 54 21.96 24.11 4.82
C ARG A 54 20.81 23.18 4.51
N LEU A 55 21.07 21.87 4.52
CA LEU A 55 20.01 20.89 4.64
C LEU A 55 19.24 21.23 5.94
N GLY A 56 17.98 21.55 5.84
CA GLY A 56 17.10 21.72 6.99
C GLY A 56 16.61 23.14 7.31
N ARG A 57 16.64 24.09 6.40
CA ARG A 57 15.76 25.27 6.48
C ARG A 57 15.52 25.83 5.08
N ALA A 58 14.43 25.44 4.46
CA ALA A 58 13.75 26.32 3.54
C ALA A 58 13.39 27.59 4.35
N GLN A 59 14.19 28.64 4.25
CA GLN A 59 13.73 29.98 4.61
C GLN A 59 12.69 30.37 3.57
N VAL A 60 11.53 29.78 3.68
CA VAL A 60 10.35 30.17 2.94
C VAL A 60 10.02 31.57 3.39
N ALA A 61 10.07 32.51 2.45
CA ALA A 61 9.42 33.80 2.61
C ALA A 61 8.01 33.54 3.12
N ALA A 62 7.74 33.95 4.36
CA ALA A 62 6.53 33.72 5.12
C ALA A 62 5.29 34.28 4.42
N LYS A 63 4.64 33.52 3.52
CA LYS A 63 3.33 33.90 2.92
C LYS A 63 2.39 32.75 2.65
N SER A 64 2.80 31.49 2.81
CA SER A 64 1.88 30.36 2.69
C SER A 64 1.98 29.48 3.93
N PRO A 65 0.86 28.95 4.45
CA PRO A 65 0.91 28.00 5.54
C PRO A 65 1.72 26.77 5.07
N LEU A 66 2.69 26.39 5.90
CA LEU A 66 3.49 25.19 5.64
C LEU A 66 2.60 23.95 5.78
N PHE A 67 2.69 23.03 4.81
CA PHE A 67 1.97 21.79 4.85
C PHE A 67 2.72 20.77 5.72
N THR A 68 2.12 20.35 6.84
CA THR A 68 2.74 19.43 7.81
C THR A 68 2.25 18.00 7.65
N LEU A 69 3.00 17.04 8.20
CA LEU A 69 2.60 15.63 8.22
C LEU A 69 1.25 15.42 8.91
N ASP A 70 1.02 16.08 10.05
CA ASP A 70 -0.26 15.97 10.78
C ASP A 70 -1.43 16.50 9.96
N ALA A 71 -1.22 17.61 9.23
CA ALA A 71 -2.25 18.15 8.32
C ALA A 71 -2.55 17.17 7.17
N ALA A 72 -1.52 16.51 6.62
CA ALA A 72 -1.68 15.49 5.59
C ALA A 72 -2.49 14.28 6.08
N LEU A 73 -2.16 13.76 7.27
CA LEU A 73 -2.86 12.63 7.88
C LEU A 73 -4.32 12.96 8.19
N GLU A 74 -4.58 14.15 8.76
CA GLU A 74 -5.94 14.57 9.06
C GLU A 74 -6.77 14.78 7.78
N ALA A 75 -6.19 15.40 6.76
CA ALA A 75 -6.85 15.57 5.46
C ALA A 75 -7.16 14.22 4.81
N ALA A 76 -6.25 13.24 4.89
CA ALA A 76 -6.47 11.89 4.38
C ALA A 76 -7.63 11.18 5.12
N ARG A 77 -7.69 11.29 6.45
CA ARG A 77 -8.77 10.70 7.24
C ARG A 77 -10.15 11.25 6.89
N GLN A 78 -10.21 12.52 6.52
CA GLN A 78 -11.47 13.18 6.15
C GLN A 78 -11.89 12.90 4.70
N ASN A 79 -10.94 12.82 3.77
CA ASN A 79 -11.25 12.85 2.34
C ASN A 79 -10.97 11.51 1.62
N ASN A 80 -10.07 10.66 2.11
CA ASN A 80 -9.77 9.41 1.43
C ASN A 80 -11.00 8.47 1.43
N PRO A 81 -11.48 8.03 0.26
CA PRO A 81 -12.70 7.24 0.14
C PRO A 81 -12.59 5.84 0.74
N THR A 82 -11.37 5.30 0.88
CA THR A 82 -11.17 3.94 1.38
C THR A 82 -11.55 3.79 2.86
N PHE A 83 -11.47 4.85 3.67
CA PHE A 83 -11.97 4.85 5.05
C PHE A 83 -13.47 4.63 5.10
N ARG A 84 -14.24 5.40 4.29
CA ARG A 84 -15.69 5.25 4.21
C ARG A 84 -16.10 3.89 3.67
N GLN A 85 -15.32 3.35 2.74
CA GLN A 85 -15.54 2.01 2.19
C GLN A 85 -15.34 0.93 3.28
N ALA A 86 -14.28 1.02 4.07
CA ALA A 86 -14.00 0.11 5.17
C ALA A 86 -15.08 0.17 6.25
N GLU A 87 -15.50 1.38 6.68
CA GLU A 87 -16.59 1.55 7.65
C GLU A 87 -17.92 0.99 7.15
N ALA A 88 -18.26 1.20 5.88
CA ALA A 88 -19.44 0.62 5.27
C ALA A 88 -19.38 -0.91 5.24
N GLY A 89 -18.20 -1.49 5.01
CA GLY A 89 -17.94 -2.93 5.08
C GLY A 89 -18.24 -3.51 6.48
N VAL A 90 -17.72 -2.89 7.52
CA VAL A 90 -17.97 -3.26 8.93
C VAL A 90 -19.46 -3.19 9.25
N LYS A 91 -20.13 -2.07 8.89
CA LYS A 91 -21.57 -1.90 9.11
C LYS A 91 -22.40 -2.96 8.39
N ALA A 92 -22.02 -3.30 7.16
CA ALA A 92 -22.68 -4.35 6.40
C ALA A 92 -22.50 -5.74 7.06
N ALA A 93 -21.30 -6.06 7.58
CA ALA A 93 -21.03 -7.31 8.27
C ALA A 93 -21.85 -7.45 9.56
N HIS A 94 -21.93 -6.41 10.39
CA HIS A 94 -22.79 -6.40 11.58
C HIS A 94 -24.27 -6.55 11.23
N SER A 95 -24.74 -5.92 10.15
CA SER A 95 -26.14 -6.05 9.70
C SER A 95 -26.44 -7.48 9.25
N ARG A 96 -25.51 -8.17 8.58
CA ARG A 96 -25.64 -9.59 8.24
C ARG A 96 -25.67 -10.48 9.48
N ALA A 97 -24.87 -10.15 10.51
CA ALA A 97 -24.90 -10.89 11.78
C ALA A 97 -26.24 -10.76 12.50
N GLN A 98 -26.87 -9.58 12.46
CA GLN A 98 -28.23 -9.40 12.97
C GLN A 98 -29.22 -10.24 12.18
N GLN A 99 -29.18 -10.16 10.85
CA GLN A 99 -30.10 -10.90 9.97
C GLN A 99 -30.01 -12.43 10.15
N ALA A 100 -28.79 -12.97 10.34
CA ALA A 100 -28.58 -14.40 10.52
C ALA A 100 -29.20 -14.97 11.81
N GLY A 101 -29.49 -14.12 12.77
CA GLY A 101 -30.12 -14.51 14.03
C GLY A 101 -31.64 -14.35 14.07
N LEU A 102 -32.27 -13.87 13.00
CA LEU A 102 -33.73 -13.64 12.97
C LEU A 102 -34.48 -14.95 12.68
N TYR A 103 -35.62 -15.06 13.32
CA TYR A 103 -36.54 -16.17 13.01
C TYR A 103 -37.11 -16.01 11.59
N PRO A 104 -37.36 -17.15 10.88
CA PRO A 104 -38.11 -17.12 9.63
C PRO A 104 -39.48 -16.48 9.82
N ASN A 105 -39.96 -15.75 8.83
CA ASN A 105 -41.30 -15.17 8.88
C ASN A 105 -42.36 -16.26 8.75
N PRO A 106 -43.54 -16.09 9.39
CA PRO A 106 -44.67 -16.98 9.16
C PRO A 106 -45.16 -16.85 7.71
N THR A 107 -45.55 -17.98 7.14
CA THR A 107 -46.23 -18.01 5.84
C THR A 107 -47.74 -18.00 6.07
N VAL A 108 -48.44 -17.07 5.46
CA VAL A 108 -49.90 -17.04 5.43
C VAL A 108 -50.34 -17.38 4.02
N GLY A 109 -51.22 -18.33 3.89
CA GLY A 109 -51.68 -18.82 2.58
C GLY A 109 -53.12 -19.22 2.55
N TYR A 110 -53.65 -19.41 1.35
CA TYR A 110 -54.90 -19.98 1.06
C TYR A 110 -54.72 -21.44 0.64
N SER A 111 -55.57 -22.35 1.13
CA SER A 111 -55.62 -23.75 0.74
C SER A 111 -56.99 -24.06 0.17
N GLY A 112 -57.01 -24.81 -0.90
CA GLY A 112 -58.25 -25.30 -1.47
C GLY A 112 -58.05 -26.75 -1.97
N ASP A 113 -58.77 -27.69 -1.38
CA ASP A 113 -58.74 -29.09 -1.73
C ASP A 113 -60.09 -29.51 -2.33
N GLU A 114 -60.06 -30.41 -3.32
CA GLU A 114 -61.27 -30.99 -3.93
C GLU A 114 -62.23 -29.97 -4.54
N ILE A 115 -61.74 -28.85 -5.04
CA ILE A 115 -62.55 -27.74 -5.61
C ILE A 115 -63.36 -28.18 -6.82
N ARG A 116 -62.91 -29.25 -7.52
CA ARG A 116 -63.60 -29.87 -8.65
C ARG A 116 -63.65 -31.38 -8.44
N GLY A 117 -64.80 -31.90 -8.06
CA GLY A 117 -65.02 -33.33 -7.91
C GLY A 117 -66.34 -33.62 -7.20
N GLY A 118 -67.03 -34.73 -7.54
CA GLY A 118 -68.26 -35.10 -6.95
C GLY A 118 -69.52 -34.35 -7.39
N GLU A 119 -70.65 -34.65 -6.81
CA GLU A 119 -71.96 -34.00 -7.12
C GLU A 119 -72.05 -32.57 -6.60
N ILE A 120 -71.22 -32.17 -5.66
CA ILE A 120 -71.22 -30.87 -5.02
C ILE A 120 -69.85 -30.16 -5.20
N HIS A 121 -69.90 -29.06 -5.92
CA HIS A 121 -68.71 -28.23 -6.18
C HIS A 121 -68.38 -27.36 -4.97
N GLY A 122 -67.10 -27.25 -4.66
CA GLY A 122 -66.59 -26.33 -3.64
C GLY A 122 -65.50 -26.89 -2.73
N GLY A 123 -65.52 -28.19 -2.46
CA GLY A 123 -64.51 -28.86 -1.64
C GLY A 123 -64.24 -28.20 -0.28
N LYS A 124 -63.03 -28.21 0.16
CA LYS A 124 -62.54 -27.55 1.36
C LYS A 124 -61.74 -26.30 0.95
N GLN A 125 -62.09 -25.18 1.47
CA GLN A 125 -61.40 -23.91 1.17
C GLN A 125 -61.13 -23.13 2.46
N GLY A 126 -59.93 -22.65 2.64
CA GLY A 126 -59.57 -21.95 3.87
C GLY A 126 -58.27 -21.20 3.83
N PHE A 127 -57.91 -20.72 4.99
CA PHE A 127 -56.63 -20.00 5.19
C PHE A 127 -55.80 -20.75 6.22
N PHE A 128 -54.49 -20.67 6.07
CA PHE A 128 -53.57 -21.25 7.04
C PHE A 128 -52.44 -20.26 7.38
N VAL A 129 -51.84 -20.47 8.55
CA VAL A 129 -50.60 -19.90 8.99
C VAL A 129 -49.62 -21.02 9.25
N GLU A 130 -48.41 -20.93 8.67
CA GLU A 130 -47.34 -21.90 8.85
C GLU A 130 -46.12 -21.22 9.40
N GLN A 131 -45.48 -21.79 10.40
CA GLN A 131 -44.25 -21.28 11.02
C GLN A 131 -43.24 -22.39 11.21
N THR A 132 -42.03 -22.19 10.70
CA THR A 132 -40.87 -23.02 11.03
C THR A 132 -40.26 -22.57 12.35
N ILE A 133 -40.27 -23.47 13.34
CA ILE A 133 -39.61 -23.26 14.64
C ILE A 133 -38.21 -23.86 14.55
N VAL A 134 -37.23 -22.94 14.41
CA VAL A 134 -35.80 -23.31 14.33
C VAL A 134 -35.35 -23.78 15.71
N THR A 135 -34.90 -25.05 15.79
CA THR A 135 -34.55 -25.70 17.06
C THR A 135 -33.03 -25.66 17.34
N ALA A 136 -32.61 -26.21 18.48
CA ALA A 136 -31.19 -26.45 18.83
C ALA A 136 -30.29 -25.24 18.85
N GLY A 137 -30.85 -24.04 18.85
CA GLY A 137 -30.09 -22.80 18.83
C GLY A 137 -29.34 -22.55 17.51
N LYS A 138 -29.80 -23.10 16.38
CA LYS A 138 -29.17 -22.92 15.06
C LYS A 138 -29.03 -21.45 14.69
N LEU A 139 -30.06 -20.60 14.92
CA LEU A 139 -30.01 -19.17 14.65
C LEU A 139 -28.93 -18.45 15.49
N SER A 140 -28.77 -18.86 16.76
CA SER A 140 -27.71 -18.35 17.61
C SER A 140 -26.31 -18.70 17.05
N ARG A 141 -26.14 -19.96 16.58
CA ARG A 141 -24.89 -20.40 15.96
C ARG A 141 -24.63 -19.72 14.61
N ALA A 142 -25.66 -19.54 13.79
CA ALA A 142 -25.55 -18.78 12.55
C ALA A 142 -25.13 -17.33 12.81
N ARG A 143 -25.75 -16.68 13.81
CA ARG A 143 -25.35 -15.33 14.25
C ARG A 143 -23.91 -15.29 14.78
N GLU A 144 -23.47 -16.33 15.50
CA GLU A 144 -22.09 -16.42 16.02
C GLU A 144 -21.07 -16.44 14.89
N VAL A 145 -21.30 -17.24 13.83
CA VAL A 145 -20.44 -17.25 12.63
C VAL A 145 -20.36 -15.86 12.00
N MET A 146 -21.50 -15.19 11.81
CA MET A 146 -21.54 -13.85 11.24
C MET A 146 -20.93 -12.80 12.16
N ASN A 147 -20.97 -12.96 13.47
CA ASN A 147 -20.25 -12.11 14.42
C ASN A 147 -18.72 -12.27 14.30
N LYS A 148 -18.22 -13.50 14.08
CA LYS A 148 -16.80 -13.73 13.80
C LYS A 148 -16.39 -13.11 12.46
N GLU A 149 -17.27 -13.12 11.47
CA GLU A 149 -17.08 -12.42 10.21
C GLU A 149 -17.08 -10.89 10.37
N ALA A 150 -17.97 -10.34 11.20
CA ALA A 150 -17.96 -8.93 11.52
C ALA A 150 -16.66 -8.51 12.23
N LYS A 151 -16.14 -9.37 13.12
CA LYS A 151 -14.85 -9.17 13.76
C LYS A 151 -13.69 -9.14 12.75
N LEU A 152 -13.73 -10.02 11.75
CA LEU A 152 -12.76 -10.02 10.66
C LEU A 152 -12.82 -8.70 9.88
N ALA A 153 -14.02 -8.24 9.51
CA ALA A 153 -14.21 -6.96 8.84
C ALA A 153 -13.71 -5.75 9.67
N GLU A 154 -13.80 -5.80 11.01
CA GLU A 154 -13.22 -4.78 11.89
C GLU A 154 -11.69 -4.75 11.78
N ILE A 155 -11.03 -5.92 11.78
CA ILE A 155 -9.57 -6.01 11.63
C ILE A 155 -9.13 -5.53 10.23
N GLU A 156 -9.87 -5.86 9.19
CA GLU A 156 -9.63 -5.38 7.82
C GLU A 156 -9.76 -3.83 7.74
N ALA A 157 -10.71 -3.26 8.47
CA ALA A 157 -10.85 -1.80 8.55
C ALA A 157 -9.70 -1.14 9.33
N GLU A 158 -9.19 -1.78 10.38
CA GLU A 158 -7.97 -1.34 11.08
C GLU A 158 -6.74 -1.41 10.16
N GLU A 159 -6.61 -2.50 9.40
CA GLU A 159 -5.56 -2.64 8.38
C GLU A 159 -5.60 -1.52 7.36
N GLN A 160 -6.79 -1.20 6.85
CA GLN A 160 -6.94 -0.13 5.86
C GLN A 160 -6.56 1.24 6.43
N LYS A 161 -6.88 1.53 7.68
CA LYS A 161 -6.44 2.76 8.35
C LYS A 161 -4.91 2.83 8.44
N LEU A 162 -4.28 1.75 8.87
CA LEU A 162 -2.83 1.68 8.97
C LEU A 162 -2.16 1.79 7.59
N ARG A 163 -2.72 1.16 6.57
CA ARG A 163 -2.26 1.21 5.18
C ARG A 163 -2.25 2.65 4.64
N VAL A 164 -3.37 3.37 4.81
CA VAL A 164 -3.46 4.77 4.38
C VAL A 164 -2.51 5.66 5.18
N ASP A 165 -2.48 5.53 6.51
CA ASP A 165 -1.58 6.32 7.36
C ASP A 165 -0.10 6.11 6.97
N THR A 166 0.30 4.86 6.68
CA THR A 166 1.67 4.53 6.23
C THR A 166 1.97 5.09 4.85
N ALA A 167 1.04 4.94 3.91
CA ALA A 167 1.20 5.46 2.55
C ALA A 167 1.32 6.99 2.53
N VAL A 168 0.48 7.69 3.31
CA VAL A 168 0.54 9.16 3.44
C VAL A 168 1.86 9.61 4.06
N LYS A 169 2.34 8.94 5.13
CA LYS A 169 3.65 9.24 5.72
C LYS A 169 4.77 9.06 4.71
N THR A 170 4.80 7.93 4.01
CA THR A 170 5.82 7.62 3.00
C THR A 170 5.79 8.64 1.87
N ALA A 171 4.62 8.96 1.32
CA ALA A 171 4.49 9.97 0.28
C ALA A 171 4.90 11.37 0.76
N PHE A 172 4.59 11.73 2.01
CA PHE A 172 5.01 13.00 2.60
C PHE A 172 6.54 13.14 2.65
N TYR A 173 7.25 12.11 3.11
CA TYR A 173 8.71 12.14 3.15
C TYR A 173 9.35 12.09 1.76
N ARG A 174 8.72 11.45 0.77
CA ARG A 174 9.13 11.53 -0.64
C ARG A 174 8.98 12.94 -1.21
N VAL A 175 7.87 13.61 -0.92
CA VAL A 175 7.71 15.03 -1.31
C VAL A 175 8.77 15.90 -0.65
N LEU A 176 9.05 15.68 0.63
CA LEU A 176 10.09 16.43 1.35
C LEU A 176 11.48 16.20 0.73
N ALA A 177 11.84 14.95 0.41
CA ALA A 177 13.09 14.63 -0.27
C ALA A 177 13.15 15.23 -1.68
N ALA A 178 12.06 15.18 -2.44
CA ALA A 178 11.97 15.78 -3.77
C ALA A 178 12.10 17.32 -3.71
N GLN A 179 11.54 17.97 -2.68
CA GLN A 179 11.68 19.41 -2.43
C GLN A 179 13.14 19.78 -2.17
N GLU A 180 13.82 19.11 -1.23
CA GLU A 180 15.24 19.34 -0.94
C GLU A 180 16.13 19.08 -2.17
N MET A 181 15.80 18.06 -2.96
CA MET A 181 16.51 17.75 -4.20
C MET A 181 16.31 18.83 -5.27
N ALA A 182 15.09 19.36 -5.42
CA ALA A 182 14.77 20.42 -6.37
C ALA A 182 15.49 21.72 -5.99
N ASP A 183 15.48 22.09 -4.71
CA ASP A 183 16.18 23.27 -4.18
C ASP A 183 17.68 23.13 -4.40
N SER A 184 18.29 22.00 -4.09
CA SER A 184 19.71 21.73 -4.31
C SER A 184 20.11 21.87 -5.80
N ARG A 185 19.28 21.36 -6.72
CA ARG A 185 19.54 21.46 -8.15
C ARG A 185 19.32 22.88 -8.72
N ALA A 186 18.36 23.60 -8.17
CA ALA A 186 18.16 25.02 -8.52
C ALA A 186 19.36 25.86 -8.10
N ASP A 187 19.91 25.66 -6.90
CA ASP A 187 21.12 26.31 -6.41
C ASP A 187 22.31 26.02 -7.32
N LEU A 188 22.51 24.75 -7.72
CA LEU A 188 23.59 24.41 -8.65
C LEU A 188 23.42 25.09 -10.01
N ALA A 189 22.21 25.18 -10.53
CA ALA A 189 21.93 25.88 -11.79
C ALA A 189 22.25 27.39 -11.68
N HIS A 190 21.86 28.03 -10.59
CA HIS A 190 22.17 29.43 -10.33
C HIS A 190 23.68 29.70 -10.23
N ILE A 191 24.40 28.77 -9.59
CA ILE A 191 25.88 28.86 -9.53
C ILE A 191 26.49 28.72 -10.92
N ALA A 192 26.03 27.78 -11.74
CA ALA A 192 26.52 27.60 -13.09
C ALA A 192 26.27 28.85 -13.97
N GLU A 193 25.15 29.55 -13.77
CA GLU A 193 24.91 30.86 -14.43
C GLU A 193 25.92 31.95 -14.01
N LYS A 194 26.20 32.06 -12.71
CA LYS A 194 27.22 32.99 -12.20
C LYS A 194 28.60 32.71 -12.79
N VAL A 195 28.91 31.45 -13.07
CA VAL A 195 30.13 31.05 -13.75
C VAL A 195 30.20 31.65 -15.16
N VAL A 196 29.12 31.52 -15.94
CA VAL A 196 29.06 32.11 -17.29
C VAL A 196 29.28 33.60 -17.25
N GLU A 197 28.65 34.32 -16.32
CA GLU A 197 28.86 35.75 -16.16
C GLU A 197 30.31 36.09 -15.81
N THR A 198 30.95 35.28 -14.97
CA THR A 198 32.35 35.47 -14.58
C THR A 198 33.29 35.25 -15.76
N GLN A 199 33.09 34.19 -16.55
CA GLN A 199 33.88 33.89 -17.74
C GLN A 199 33.76 35.02 -18.79
N ARG A 200 32.54 35.51 -19.02
CA ARG A 200 32.31 36.66 -19.92
C ARG A 200 33.04 37.94 -19.44
N ARG A 201 33.09 38.22 -18.12
CA ARG A 201 33.87 39.34 -17.57
C ARG A 201 35.37 39.13 -17.77
N LEU A 202 35.90 37.94 -17.59
CA LEU A 202 37.30 37.60 -17.83
C LEU A 202 37.66 37.71 -19.31
N GLN A 203 36.79 37.35 -20.22
CA GLN A 203 36.98 37.53 -21.68
C GLN A 203 37.15 39.02 -22.03
N ASN A 204 36.31 39.90 -21.45
CA ASN A 204 36.41 41.34 -21.69
C ASN A 204 37.75 41.94 -21.24
N THR A 205 38.46 41.25 -20.34
CA THR A 205 39.83 41.64 -19.88
C THR A 205 40.92 40.81 -20.56
N GLY A 206 40.58 39.97 -21.54
CA GLY A 206 41.52 39.11 -22.25
C GLY A 206 42.09 37.92 -21.47
N GLN A 207 41.41 37.54 -20.36
CA GLN A 207 41.84 36.47 -19.46
C GLN A 207 41.09 35.15 -19.65
N ALA A 208 40.07 35.09 -20.52
CA ALA A 208 39.36 33.88 -20.90
C ALA A 208 39.15 33.84 -22.41
N ASP A 209 39.11 32.63 -22.99
CA ASP A 209 38.82 32.44 -24.40
C ASP A 209 37.32 32.07 -24.64
N GLU A 210 36.93 32.08 -25.90
CA GLU A 210 35.55 31.75 -26.32
C GLU A 210 35.19 30.29 -25.97
N THR A 211 36.14 29.38 -26.03
CA THR A 211 35.95 27.94 -25.73
C THR A 211 35.56 27.73 -24.26
N GLU A 212 36.18 28.50 -23.35
CA GLU A 212 35.86 28.44 -21.91
C GLU A 212 34.45 28.95 -21.63
N ILE A 213 34.01 30.01 -22.35
CA ILE A 213 32.63 30.52 -22.21
C ILE A 213 31.61 29.51 -22.73
N LEU A 214 31.83 28.95 -23.92
CA LEU A 214 30.96 27.94 -24.50
C LEU A 214 30.87 26.69 -23.60
N GLY A 215 31.98 26.28 -22.98
CA GLY A 215 32.02 25.22 -21.98
C GLY A 215 31.16 25.55 -20.75
N ALA A 216 31.30 26.75 -20.20
CA ALA A 216 30.51 27.21 -19.06
C ALA A 216 29.00 27.32 -19.42
N GLU A 217 28.67 27.82 -20.60
CA GLU A 217 27.28 27.90 -21.08
C GLU A 217 26.64 26.50 -21.25
N LEU A 218 27.36 25.52 -21.79
CA LEU A 218 26.91 24.14 -21.89
C LEU A 218 26.62 23.55 -20.52
N ASP A 219 27.51 23.78 -19.55
CA ASP A 219 27.32 23.30 -18.17
C ASP A 219 26.15 23.99 -17.48
N ALA A 220 25.94 25.29 -17.68
CA ALA A 220 24.79 26.01 -17.15
C ALA A 220 23.47 25.50 -17.75
N GLN A 221 23.41 25.19 -19.05
CA GLN A 221 22.22 24.61 -19.67
C GLN A 221 21.92 23.20 -19.14
N ARG A 222 22.95 22.37 -18.92
CA ARG A 222 22.80 21.06 -18.30
C ARG A 222 22.28 21.16 -16.86
N ALA A 223 22.80 22.07 -16.07
CA ALA A 223 22.36 22.31 -14.69
C ALA A 223 20.88 22.77 -14.64
N LYS A 224 20.48 23.70 -15.53
CA LYS A 224 19.09 24.15 -15.68
C LYS A 224 18.15 23.00 -16.05
N LEU A 225 18.56 22.15 -16.99
CA LEU A 225 17.77 20.99 -17.38
C LEU A 225 17.58 20.06 -16.18
N ALA A 226 18.66 19.75 -15.44
CA ALA A 226 18.60 18.91 -14.26
C ALA A 226 17.70 19.50 -13.16
N ALA A 227 17.73 20.83 -12.93
CA ALA A 227 16.84 21.50 -12.00
C ALA A 227 15.36 21.34 -12.39
N ARG A 228 15.02 21.59 -13.66
CA ARG A 228 13.64 21.41 -14.18
C ARG A 228 13.16 19.97 -14.06
N MET A 229 14.03 19.00 -14.29
CA MET A 229 13.68 17.57 -14.12
C MET A 229 13.32 17.27 -12.66
N LYS A 230 14.05 17.83 -11.69
CA LYS A 230 13.76 17.64 -10.26
C LYS A 230 12.53 18.42 -9.79
N GLU A 231 12.26 19.56 -10.36
CA GLU A 231 10.99 20.28 -10.17
C GLU A 231 9.79 19.44 -10.67
N ASN A 232 9.91 18.80 -11.83
CA ASN A 232 8.89 17.88 -12.33
C ASN A 232 8.70 16.68 -11.40
N THR A 233 9.78 16.11 -10.84
CA THR A 233 9.69 15.02 -9.82
C THR A 233 8.95 15.49 -8.58
N LEU A 234 9.23 16.70 -8.07
CA LEU A 234 8.51 17.29 -6.95
C LEU A 234 6.99 17.41 -7.25
N HIS A 235 6.63 17.85 -8.44
CA HIS A 235 5.22 17.91 -8.86
C HIS A 235 4.57 16.51 -8.96
N GLU A 236 5.30 15.50 -9.38
CA GLU A 236 4.85 14.11 -9.44
C GLU A 236 4.56 13.58 -8.04
N GLU A 237 5.53 13.67 -7.11
CA GLU A 237 5.38 13.21 -5.74
C GLU A 237 4.26 13.97 -4.98
N TRP A 238 4.13 15.29 -5.22
CA TRP A 238 3.03 16.05 -4.67
C TRP A 238 1.66 15.57 -5.16
N ARG A 239 1.50 15.28 -6.46
CA ARG A 239 0.24 14.74 -7.00
C ARG A 239 -0.09 13.38 -6.41
N ALA A 240 0.93 12.52 -6.21
CA ALA A 240 0.76 11.24 -5.55
C ALA A 240 0.25 11.42 -4.10
N LEU A 241 0.86 12.33 -3.33
CA LEU A 241 0.42 12.67 -1.98
C LEU A 241 -1.01 13.26 -1.98
N ALA A 242 -1.31 14.20 -2.88
CA ALA A 242 -2.62 14.80 -3.02
C ALA A 242 -3.73 13.77 -3.35
N ALA A 243 -3.43 12.79 -4.19
CA ALA A 243 -4.33 11.68 -4.49
C ALA A 243 -4.58 10.79 -3.26
N LEU A 244 -3.54 10.45 -2.48
CA LEU A 244 -3.66 9.69 -1.24
C LEU A 244 -4.50 10.41 -0.18
N ILE A 245 -4.37 11.73 -0.10
CA ILE A 245 -5.18 12.59 0.78
C ILE A 245 -6.65 12.64 0.31
N GLY A 246 -6.94 12.29 -0.94
CA GLY A 246 -8.27 12.39 -1.54
C GLY A 246 -8.60 13.80 -2.08
N GLN A 247 -7.58 14.62 -2.34
CA GLN A 247 -7.69 15.97 -2.88
C GLN A 247 -6.75 16.15 -4.09
N PRO A 248 -7.03 15.53 -5.24
CA PRO A 248 -6.11 15.51 -6.39
C PRO A 248 -5.81 16.89 -6.98
N ASP A 249 -6.71 17.86 -6.77
CA ASP A 249 -6.58 19.24 -7.28
C ASP A 249 -5.88 20.18 -6.29
N LEU A 250 -5.32 19.66 -5.19
CA LEU A 250 -4.60 20.46 -4.20
C LEU A 250 -3.35 21.08 -4.83
N PRO A 251 -3.24 22.44 -4.87
CA PRO A 251 -2.07 23.10 -5.45
C PRO A 251 -0.81 22.75 -4.66
N LEU A 252 0.34 22.73 -5.34
CA LEU A 252 1.64 22.49 -4.71
C LEU A 252 1.87 23.48 -3.56
N GLN A 253 2.19 22.95 -2.40
CA GLN A 253 2.55 23.71 -1.20
C GLN A 253 3.93 23.31 -0.72
N THR A 254 4.59 24.20 -0.01
CA THR A 254 5.85 23.87 0.64
C THR A 254 5.61 22.99 1.84
N VAL A 255 6.31 21.87 1.88
CA VAL A 255 6.20 20.87 2.96
C VAL A 255 7.20 21.23 4.06
N ALA A 256 6.74 21.15 5.32
CA ALA A 256 7.59 21.36 6.49
C ALA A 256 7.88 20.03 7.18
N GLY A 257 9.16 19.67 7.27
CA GLY A 257 9.61 18.44 7.92
C GLY A 257 11.13 18.43 8.11
N ASP A 258 11.63 17.36 8.68
CA ASP A 258 13.05 17.09 8.86
C ASP A 258 13.36 15.69 8.36
N LEU A 259 14.25 15.57 7.38
CA LEU A 259 14.71 14.30 6.85
C LEU A 259 15.87 13.72 7.68
N GLU A 260 16.66 14.58 8.33
CA GLU A 260 17.90 14.15 9.00
C GLU A 260 17.68 13.55 10.38
N HIS A 261 16.56 13.88 11.04
CA HIS A 261 16.29 13.46 12.40
C HIS A 261 14.93 12.76 12.54
N GLY A 262 14.83 11.91 13.57
CA GLY A 262 13.56 11.25 13.89
C GLY A 262 13.30 9.97 13.11
N TRP A 263 14.29 9.38 12.49
CA TRP A 263 14.16 8.11 11.78
C TRP A 263 13.59 7.02 12.70
N PRO A 264 12.77 6.09 12.19
CA PRO A 264 12.33 4.96 12.96
C PRO A 264 13.53 4.17 13.52
N ALA A 265 13.71 4.14 14.82
CA ALA A 265 14.74 3.31 15.44
C ALA A 265 14.23 1.87 15.49
N LEU A 266 14.70 1.02 14.58
CA LEU A 266 14.30 -0.37 14.48
C LEU A 266 15.48 -1.29 14.81
N ASP A 267 15.21 -2.29 15.66
CA ASP A 267 16.07 -3.47 15.81
C ASP A 267 15.70 -4.47 14.71
N GLU A 268 16.67 -4.91 13.95
CA GLU A 268 16.48 -5.73 12.74
C GLU A 268 15.73 -7.03 13.03
N LEU A 269 16.14 -7.76 14.08
CA LEU A 269 15.54 -9.04 14.45
C LEU A 269 14.12 -8.85 15.00
N GLN A 270 13.94 -7.83 15.83
CA GLN A 270 12.63 -7.51 16.41
C GLN A 270 11.66 -7.03 15.37
N ALA A 271 12.10 -6.26 14.36
CA ALA A 271 11.26 -5.77 13.28
C ALA A 271 10.69 -6.92 12.42
N VAL A 272 11.52 -7.90 12.04
CA VAL A 272 11.07 -9.09 11.31
C VAL A 272 10.03 -9.88 12.12
N GLU A 273 10.31 -10.12 13.40
CA GLU A 273 9.40 -10.88 14.26
C GLU A 273 8.08 -10.12 14.53
N MET A 274 8.14 -8.82 14.72
CA MET A 274 6.97 -7.95 14.89
C MET A 274 6.06 -8.04 13.63
N VAL A 275 6.62 -7.91 12.44
CA VAL A 275 5.86 -8.02 11.19
C VAL A 275 5.27 -9.41 11.02
N ALA A 276 6.02 -10.47 11.33
CA ALA A 276 5.57 -11.85 11.17
C ALA A 276 4.51 -12.29 12.19
N THR A 277 4.41 -11.63 13.36
CA THR A 277 3.52 -12.06 14.45
C THR A 277 2.37 -11.09 14.73
N GLN A 278 2.59 -9.79 14.58
CA GLN A 278 1.63 -8.74 15.00
C GLN A 278 0.92 -8.06 13.82
N SER A 279 1.30 -8.38 12.58
CA SER A 279 0.70 -7.79 11.39
C SER A 279 -0.82 -8.02 11.34
N PRO A 280 -1.59 -7.04 10.86
CA PRO A 280 -3.02 -7.20 10.61
C PRO A 280 -3.33 -8.44 9.76
N ALA A 281 -2.52 -8.77 8.76
CA ALA A 281 -2.71 -9.95 7.93
C ALA A 281 -2.66 -11.27 8.74
N VAL A 282 -1.80 -11.38 9.76
CA VAL A 282 -1.76 -12.54 10.66
C VAL A 282 -2.99 -12.56 11.57
N ARG A 283 -3.44 -11.40 12.04
CA ARG A 283 -4.67 -11.26 12.85
C ARG A 283 -5.91 -11.65 12.04
N ILE A 284 -5.98 -11.28 10.76
CA ILE A 284 -7.04 -11.67 9.81
C ILE A 284 -7.04 -13.19 9.64
N ALA A 285 -5.89 -13.79 9.36
CA ALA A 285 -5.77 -15.24 9.23
C ALA A 285 -6.16 -15.97 10.52
N SER A 286 -5.84 -15.42 11.69
CA SER A 286 -6.26 -15.98 12.98
C SER A 286 -7.76 -15.88 13.20
N ALA A 287 -8.38 -14.74 12.86
CA ALA A 287 -9.83 -14.52 12.95
C ALA A 287 -10.61 -15.42 11.97
N ALA A 288 -10.04 -15.69 10.78
CA ALA A 288 -10.60 -16.65 9.84
C ALA A 288 -10.63 -18.07 10.43
N GLY A 289 -9.61 -18.47 11.20
CA GLY A 289 -9.61 -19.72 11.96
C GLY A 289 -10.72 -19.78 13.00
N GLU A 290 -10.91 -18.73 13.79
CA GLU A 290 -12.02 -18.64 14.77
C GLU A 290 -13.41 -18.70 14.10
N ARG A 291 -13.54 -18.11 12.90
CA ARG A 291 -14.77 -18.22 12.11
C ARG A 291 -15.02 -19.66 11.65
N ALA A 292 -13.97 -20.37 11.19
CA ALA A 292 -14.08 -21.77 10.79
C ALA A 292 -14.49 -22.69 11.96
N GLU A 293 -14.00 -22.43 13.17
CA GLU A 293 -14.43 -23.14 14.39
C GLU A 293 -15.91 -22.88 14.71
N ALA A 294 -16.36 -21.63 14.59
CA ALA A 294 -17.78 -21.29 14.77
C ALA A 294 -18.66 -21.99 13.71
N GLU A 295 -18.19 -22.07 12.46
CA GLU A 295 -18.88 -22.78 11.38
C GLU A 295 -18.98 -24.27 11.65
N LEU A 296 -17.92 -24.91 12.14
CA LEU A 296 -17.99 -26.32 12.58
C LEU A 296 -19.03 -26.51 13.68
N ALA A 297 -19.08 -25.59 14.65
CA ALA A 297 -20.07 -25.63 15.73
C ALA A 297 -21.50 -25.48 15.19
N ARG A 298 -21.73 -24.63 14.18
CA ARG A 298 -23.01 -24.49 13.47
C ARG A 298 -23.36 -25.76 12.72
N ALA A 299 -22.44 -26.29 11.90
CA ALA A 299 -22.66 -27.50 11.09
C ALA A 299 -23.05 -28.72 11.93
N ARG A 300 -22.48 -28.85 13.13
CA ARG A 300 -22.83 -29.92 14.09
C ARG A 300 -24.24 -29.78 14.63
N ARG A 301 -24.84 -28.59 14.66
CA ARG A 301 -26.23 -28.37 15.13
C ARG A 301 -27.27 -28.64 14.06
N GLU A 302 -26.90 -28.52 12.78
CA GLU A 302 -27.83 -28.76 11.65
C GLU A 302 -28.41 -30.17 11.60
N LYS A 303 -27.80 -31.18 12.25
CA LYS A 303 -28.32 -32.52 12.39
C LYS A 303 -29.61 -32.62 13.25
N ILE A 304 -29.90 -31.59 14.05
CA ILE A 304 -31.12 -31.59 14.88
C ILE A 304 -32.25 -30.99 14.05
N PRO A 305 -33.40 -31.68 13.90
CA PRO A 305 -34.46 -31.22 13.03
C PRO A 305 -35.17 -29.96 13.55
N ASP A 306 -35.71 -29.18 12.62
CA ASP A 306 -36.64 -28.08 12.92
C ASP A 306 -38.07 -28.60 12.96
N ILE A 307 -38.96 -27.87 13.59
CA ILE A 307 -40.36 -28.21 13.70
C ILE A 307 -41.18 -27.26 12.83
N THR A 308 -41.97 -27.80 11.90
CA THR A 308 -42.93 -27.01 11.15
C THR A 308 -44.30 -27.14 11.81
N ALA A 309 -44.87 -26.01 12.21
CA ALA A 309 -46.25 -25.95 12.77
C ALA A 309 -47.14 -25.19 11.79
N ARG A 310 -48.25 -25.83 11.42
CA ARG A 310 -49.26 -25.24 10.55
C ARG A 310 -50.63 -25.29 11.24
N ALA A 311 -51.37 -24.24 11.20
CA ALA A 311 -52.73 -24.15 11.69
C ALA A 311 -53.61 -23.45 10.65
N GLY A 312 -54.78 -23.93 10.43
CA GLY A 312 -55.70 -23.37 9.45
C GLY A 312 -57.17 -23.44 9.88
N VAL A 313 -57.95 -22.67 9.20
CA VAL A 313 -59.41 -22.70 9.28
C VAL A 313 -59.93 -22.80 7.85
N GLU A 314 -60.80 -23.77 7.63
CA GLU A 314 -61.36 -24.06 6.32
C GLU A 314 -62.89 -24.26 6.40
N TYR A 315 -63.57 -23.93 5.34
CA TYR A 315 -64.99 -24.23 5.18
C TYR A 315 -65.13 -25.44 4.27
N ASN A 316 -65.73 -26.51 4.80
CA ASN A 316 -66.00 -27.77 4.08
C ASN A 316 -67.39 -27.77 3.52
N HIS A 317 -67.49 -27.79 2.18
CA HIS A 317 -68.75 -27.81 1.44
C HIS A 317 -69.35 -29.21 1.28
N GLU A 318 -68.67 -30.28 1.74
CA GLU A 318 -69.15 -31.60 1.67
C GLU A 318 -70.43 -31.75 2.54
N LEU A 319 -71.41 -32.54 2.03
CA LEU A 319 -72.69 -32.80 2.73
C LEU A 319 -72.54 -33.94 3.73
N LEU A 320 -73.05 -33.71 4.91
CA LEU A 320 -73.17 -34.73 5.95
C LEU A 320 -74.30 -35.70 5.64
N ASN A 321 -73.99 -36.96 5.36
CA ASN A 321 -74.96 -38.11 5.37
C ASN A 321 -76.27 -37.85 4.64
N ASN A 322 -76.27 -37.49 3.35
CA ASN A 322 -77.47 -37.23 2.55
C ASN A 322 -78.43 -36.14 3.05
N ILE A 323 -78.06 -35.37 4.02
CA ILE A 323 -78.75 -34.18 4.46
C ILE A 323 -78.09 -33.00 3.75
N ALA A 324 -78.87 -32.09 3.13
CA ALA A 324 -78.39 -30.95 2.37
C ALA A 324 -77.74 -29.84 3.30
N LEU A 325 -76.91 -30.26 4.23
CA LEU A 325 -76.16 -29.40 5.14
C LEU A 325 -74.66 -29.61 4.92
N ALA A 326 -73.92 -28.55 4.58
CA ALA A 326 -72.48 -28.61 4.52
C ALA A 326 -71.88 -28.87 5.89
N THR A 327 -70.76 -29.56 5.92
CA THR A 327 -69.97 -29.83 7.16
C THR A 327 -69.58 -28.52 7.89
N GLY A 328 -69.40 -27.44 7.14
CA GLY A 328 -69.14 -26.10 7.68
C GLY A 328 -67.69 -25.82 8.08
N TRP A 329 -67.52 -24.92 9.04
CA TRP A 329 -66.16 -24.51 9.48
C TRP A 329 -65.45 -25.62 10.23
N GLN A 330 -64.17 -25.87 9.81
CA GLN A 330 -63.30 -26.85 10.43
C GLN A 330 -61.97 -26.21 10.77
N TRP A 331 -61.31 -26.68 11.83
CA TRP A 331 -59.97 -26.32 12.20
C TRP A 331 -59.02 -27.47 11.88
N ASN A 332 -57.86 -27.14 11.31
CA ASN A 332 -56.80 -28.10 11.09
C ASN A 332 -55.54 -27.63 11.80
N ALA A 333 -54.75 -28.56 12.29
CA ALA A 333 -53.43 -28.33 12.86
C ALA A 333 -52.52 -29.46 12.43
N GLU A 334 -51.31 -29.09 11.98
CA GLU A 334 -50.31 -30.01 11.52
C GLU A 334 -48.98 -29.70 12.20
N LEU A 335 -48.28 -30.72 12.65
CA LEU A 335 -46.92 -30.65 13.16
C LEU A 335 -46.03 -31.59 12.36
N GLY A 336 -45.04 -31.03 11.67
CA GLY A 336 -44.08 -31.79 10.88
C GLY A 336 -42.67 -31.71 11.52
N VAL A 337 -41.94 -32.81 11.47
CA VAL A 337 -40.53 -32.88 11.85
C VAL A 337 -39.78 -33.69 10.81
N GLU A 338 -38.77 -33.14 10.20
CA GLU A 338 -37.90 -33.84 9.26
C GLU A 338 -36.84 -34.63 10.01
N ILE A 339 -36.98 -35.98 10.06
CA ILE A 339 -36.05 -36.83 10.80
C ILE A 339 -34.82 -37.14 9.94
N PRO A 340 -33.60 -36.73 10.34
CA PRO A 340 -32.36 -36.86 9.56
C PRO A 340 -31.81 -38.29 9.63
N ILE A 341 -32.40 -39.22 8.88
CA ILE A 341 -31.98 -40.64 8.85
C ILE A 341 -30.73 -40.79 7.98
N PHE A 342 -30.75 -40.25 6.78
CA PHE A 342 -29.68 -40.35 5.77
C PHE A 342 -28.75 -39.14 5.77
N ASN A 343 -29.32 -37.97 5.70
CA ASN A 343 -28.58 -36.71 5.73
C ASN A 343 -28.49 -36.18 7.17
N ARG A 344 -27.35 -36.44 7.82
CA ARG A 344 -27.03 -35.98 9.18
C ARG A 344 -26.04 -34.81 9.15
N ASN A 345 -25.96 -34.14 8.03
CA ASN A 345 -24.99 -33.07 7.80
C ASN A 345 -23.51 -33.50 7.91
N GLN A 346 -23.21 -34.78 7.76
CA GLN A 346 -21.90 -35.37 7.98
C GLN A 346 -20.83 -34.81 7.02
N GLY A 347 -21.20 -34.52 5.77
CA GLY A 347 -20.31 -33.94 4.76
C GLY A 347 -19.90 -32.53 5.13
N ASN A 348 -20.84 -31.67 5.51
CA ASN A 348 -20.56 -30.31 5.91
C ASN A 348 -19.77 -30.24 7.23
N VAL A 349 -20.00 -31.17 8.16
CA VAL A 349 -19.18 -31.27 9.39
C VAL A 349 -17.74 -31.64 9.07
N ALA A 350 -17.52 -32.58 8.14
CA ALA A 350 -16.18 -32.97 7.69
C ALA A 350 -15.50 -31.82 6.93
N ALA A 351 -16.23 -31.15 6.04
CA ALA A 351 -15.73 -29.98 5.30
C ALA A 351 -15.32 -28.82 6.25
N ALA A 352 -16.17 -28.50 7.23
CA ALA A 352 -15.84 -27.47 8.23
C ALA A 352 -14.62 -27.85 9.10
N GLY A 353 -14.41 -29.16 9.35
CA GLY A 353 -13.19 -29.65 10.02
C GLY A 353 -11.95 -29.40 9.16
N ALA A 354 -12.00 -29.72 7.88
CA ALA A 354 -10.89 -29.47 6.94
C ALA A 354 -10.59 -27.97 6.76
N GLU A 355 -11.64 -27.11 6.85
CA GLU A 355 -11.46 -25.65 6.80
C GLU A 355 -10.66 -25.10 7.99
N ILE A 356 -10.80 -25.67 9.18
CA ILE A 356 -9.97 -25.30 10.33
C ILE A 356 -8.50 -25.64 10.06
N GLU A 357 -8.22 -26.81 9.49
CA GLU A 357 -6.86 -27.22 9.12
C GLU A 357 -6.29 -26.26 8.05
N ARG A 358 -7.09 -25.93 7.02
CA ARG A 358 -6.73 -24.96 5.98
C ARG A 358 -6.43 -23.58 6.58
N ALA A 359 -7.28 -23.07 7.46
CA ALA A 359 -7.08 -21.76 8.10
C ALA A 359 -5.80 -21.71 8.95
N ASN A 360 -5.48 -22.80 9.67
CA ASN A 360 -4.24 -22.91 10.43
C ASN A 360 -3.00 -22.95 9.53
N ALA A 361 -3.04 -23.68 8.43
CA ALA A 361 -1.98 -23.71 7.43
C ALA A 361 -1.81 -22.32 6.76
N GLU A 362 -2.90 -21.63 6.45
CA GLU A 362 -2.90 -20.29 5.88
C GLU A 362 -2.25 -19.27 6.84
N LYS A 363 -2.58 -19.31 8.14
CA LYS A 363 -1.92 -18.48 9.15
C LYS A 363 -0.40 -18.67 9.17
N GLN A 364 0.06 -19.92 9.09
CA GLN A 364 1.49 -20.23 9.02
C GLN A 364 2.13 -19.71 7.72
N ARG A 365 1.45 -19.92 6.58
CA ARG A 365 1.89 -19.43 5.27
C ARG A 365 2.05 -17.92 5.27
N VAL A 366 1.06 -17.18 5.77
CA VAL A 366 1.07 -15.72 5.86
C VAL A 366 2.23 -15.26 6.74
N ALA A 367 2.44 -15.86 7.91
CA ALA A 367 3.55 -15.51 8.79
C ALA A 367 4.92 -15.73 8.14
N LEU A 368 5.10 -16.83 7.40
CA LEU A 368 6.35 -17.13 6.67
C LEU A 368 6.58 -16.13 5.52
N THR A 369 5.53 -15.82 4.75
CA THR A 369 5.62 -14.84 3.65
C THR A 369 5.97 -13.44 4.17
N LEU A 370 5.38 -13.04 5.29
CA LEU A 370 5.70 -11.76 5.92
C LEU A 370 7.13 -11.72 6.48
N ARG A 371 7.60 -12.83 7.04
CA ARG A 371 8.99 -12.93 7.52
C ARG A 371 9.99 -12.79 6.36
N GLU A 372 9.74 -13.45 5.25
CA GLU A 372 10.58 -13.35 4.04
C GLU A 372 10.60 -11.91 3.49
N ARG A 373 9.44 -11.28 3.34
CA ARG A 373 9.33 -9.90 2.84
C ARG A 373 9.95 -8.89 3.81
N ALA A 374 9.71 -9.06 5.12
CA ALA A 374 10.27 -8.18 6.14
C ALA A 374 11.80 -8.25 6.16
N ALA A 375 12.40 -9.42 6.00
CA ALA A 375 13.87 -9.56 5.94
C ALA A 375 14.46 -8.71 4.81
N THR A 376 13.87 -8.73 3.60
CA THR A 376 14.33 -7.90 2.49
C THR A 376 14.26 -6.40 2.80
N VAL A 377 13.17 -5.93 3.43
CA VAL A 377 13.00 -4.51 3.74
C VAL A 377 13.89 -4.08 4.92
N VAL A 378 14.16 -4.99 5.88
CA VAL A 378 15.12 -4.74 6.97
C VAL A 378 16.52 -4.55 6.42
N ASP A 379 16.97 -5.38 5.46
CA ASP A 379 18.26 -5.21 4.81
C ASP A 379 18.34 -3.88 4.03
N GLN A 380 17.26 -3.49 3.35
CA GLN A 380 17.16 -2.18 2.68
C GLN A 380 17.28 -1.03 3.70
N TYR A 381 16.56 -1.12 4.83
CA TYR A 381 16.63 -0.13 5.90
C TYR A 381 18.03 -0.03 6.50
N ALA A 382 18.67 -1.16 6.81
CA ALA A 382 20.01 -1.19 7.39
C ALA A 382 21.05 -0.57 6.46
N ASN A 383 21.01 -0.91 5.16
CA ASN A 383 21.89 -0.34 4.15
C ASN A 383 21.65 1.16 3.96
N ALA A 384 20.40 1.59 3.84
CA ALA A 384 20.04 3.00 3.69
C ALA A 384 20.52 3.82 4.90
N ARG A 385 20.30 3.30 6.11
CA ARG A 385 20.75 3.91 7.35
C ARG A 385 22.27 4.03 7.41
N LEU A 386 22.99 2.96 7.08
CA LEU A 386 24.47 2.98 7.02
C LEU A 386 24.95 4.04 6.03
N MET A 387 24.35 4.12 4.83
CA MET A 387 24.67 5.15 3.85
C MET A 387 24.41 6.55 4.40
N ALA A 388 23.23 6.80 4.96
CA ALA A 388 22.87 8.10 5.50
C ALA A 388 23.83 8.54 6.63
N GLU A 389 24.19 7.66 7.57
CA GLU A 389 25.14 7.91 8.64
C GLU A 389 26.55 8.22 8.07
N GLN A 390 27.04 7.43 7.12
CA GLN A 390 28.36 7.65 6.50
C GLN A 390 28.42 8.96 5.67
N TYR A 391 27.35 9.29 4.96
CA TYR A 391 27.28 10.57 4.24
C TYR A 391 27.28 11.75 5.20
N ARG A 392 26.49 11.70 6.26
CA ARG A 392 26.36 12.76 7.25
C ARG A 392 27.66 12.99 8.02
N ASP A 393 28.28 11.92 8.52
CA ASP A 393 29.36 12.00 9.51
C ASP A 393 30.74 12.05 8.87
N ASP A 394 30.95 11.45 7.70
CA ASP A 394 32.27 11.34 7.06
C ASP A 394 32.34 12.01 5.68
N ILE A 395 31.48 11.59 4.74
CA ILE A 395 31.65 11.94 3.31
C ILE A 395 31.37 13.42 3.05
N LEU A 396 30.24 13.94 3.52
CA LEU A 396 29.85 15.34 3.29
C LEU A 396 30.78 16.33 4.01
N PRO A 397 31.22 16.11 5.25
CA PRO A 397 32.23 16.97 5.88
C PRO A 397 33.54 17.02 5.10
N LEU A 398 34.04 15.90 4.58
CA LEU A 398 35.23 15.84 3.73
C LEU A 398 35.03 16.58 2.40
N ALA A 399 33.89 16.40 1.76
CA ALA A 399 33.56 17.07 0.51
C ALA A 399 33.45 18.60 0.69
N LYS A 400 32.78 19.03 1.77
CA LYS A 400 32.68 20.46 2.15
C LYS A 400 34.06 21.07 2.40
N LYS A 401 34.94 20.37 3.14
CA LYS A 401 36.32 20.80 3.41
C LYS A 401 37.14 20.84 2.13
N SER A 402 37.01 19.87 1.24
CA SER A 402 37.69 19.86 -0.06
C SER A 402 37.28 21.04 -0.92
N TYR A 403 35.98 21.33 -0.99
CA TYR A 403 35.46 22.50 -1.71
C TYR A 403 35.97 23.81 -1.10
N SER A 404 35.92 23.97 0.22
CA SER A 404 36.43 25.17 0.92
C SER A 404 37.88 25.39 0.60
N LEU A 405 38.75 24.40 0.77
CA LEU A 405 40.17 24.53 0.46
C LEU A 405 40.44 24.89 -1.01
N MET A 406 39.64 24.34 -1.94
CA MET A 406 39.80 24.66 -3.36
C MET A 406 39.35 26.09 -3.67
N ASN A 407 38.28 26.57 -3.02
CA ASN A 407 37.77 27.92 -3.13
C ASN A 407 38.77 28.94 -2.54
N ASP A 408 39.40 28.64 -1.40
CA ASP A 408 40.43 29.49 -0.75
C ASP A 408 41.66 29.62 -1.65
N ARG A 409 42.16 28.49 -2.22
CA ARG A 409 43.27 28.49 -3.18
C ARG A 409 42.97 29.29 -4.45
N TYR A 410 41.72 29.30 -4.90
CA TYR A 410 41.30 30.14 -6.00
C TYR A 410 41.37 31.62 -5.63
N GLY A 411 40.93 32.01 -4.43
CA GLY A 411 41.05 33.35 -3.90
C GLY A 411 42.51 33.82 -3.81
N GLU A 412 43.45 32.91 -3.54
CA GLU A 412 44.90 33.13 -3.51
C GLU A 412 45.56 33.04 -4.90
N MET A 413 44.79 32.87 -5.98
CA MET A 413 45.27 32.64 -7.37
C MET A 413 46.13 31.37 -7.55
N LEU A 414 46.07 30.43 -6.62
CA LEU A 414 46.81 29.16 -6.64
C LEU A 414 46.06 28.00 -7.29
N ALA A 415 44.78 28.17 -7.63
CA ALA A 415 43.96 27.18 -8.32
C ALA A 415 43.19 27.82 -9.49
N ALA A 416 43.01 27.02 -10.56
CA ALA A 416 42.17 27.43 -11.67
C ALA A 416 40.70 27.27 -11.32
N TYR A 417 39.84 28.18 -11.75
CA TYR A 417 38.42 28.20 -11.49
C TYR A 417 37.70 26.89 -11.87
N PRO A 418 38.02 26.22 -12.99
CA PRO A 418 37.42 24.92 -13.32
C PRO A 418 37.52 23.86 -12.21
N ARG A 419 38.60 23.86 -11.42
CA ARG A 419 38.79 22.94 -10.29
C ARG A 419 37.84 23.25 -9.11
N VAL A 420 37.55 24.53 -8.86
CA VAL A 420 36.55 24.94 -7.86
C VAL A 420 35.19 24.48 -8.26
N LEU A 421 34.84 24.68 -9.53
CA LEU A 421 33.54 24.22 -10.07
C LEU A 421 33.37 22.70 -9.98
N ASP A 422 34.43 21.96 -10.32
CA ASP A 422 34.40 20.47 -10.23
C ASP A 422 34.22 20.00 -8.79
N SER A 423 34.95 20.57 -7.83
CA SER A 423 34.80 20.24 -6.40
C SER A 423 33.40 20.61 -5.87
N LYS A 424 32.82 21.72 -6.35
CA LYS A 424 31.46 22.12 -6.00
C LYS A 424 30.42 21.21 -6.61
N ARG A 425 30.56 20.82 -7.88
CA ARG A 425 29.69 19.84 -8.56
C ARG A 425 29.69 18.50 -7.79
N LYS A 426 30.90 18.03 -7.42
CA LYS A 426 31.05 16.81 -6.61
C LYS A 426 30.34 16.90 -5.27
N LEU A 427 30.41 18.05 -4.59
CA LEU A 427 29.69 18.26 -3.33
C LEU A 427 28.16 18.13 -3.53
N PHE A 428 27.58 18.73 -4.58
CA PHE A 428 26.15 18.62 -4.88
C PHE A 428 25.73 17.21 -5.31
N GLU A 429 26.58 16.46 -5.99
CA GLU A 429 26.34 15.05 -6.29
C GLU A 429 26.22 14.22 -5.01
N LEU A 430 27.20 14.36 -4.09
CA LEU A 430 27.19 13.67 -2.79
C LEU A 430 26.02 14.11 -1.89
N GLN A 431 25.62 15.38 -1.95
CA GLN A 431 24.39 15.84 -1.28
C GLN A 431 23.14 15.18 -1.85
N SER A 432 23.06 15.02 -3.17
CA SER A 432 21.93 14.34 -3.80
C SER A 432 21.87 12.86 -3.42
N GLU A 433 23.00 12.18 -3.34
CA GLU A 433 23.10 10.79 -2.88
C GLU A 433 22.70 10.67 -1.40
N TYR A 434 23.07 11.64 -0.57
CA TYR A 434 22.65 11.71 0.83
C TYR A 434 21.13 11.88 0.98
N ILE A 435 20.51 12.81 0.23
CA ILE A 435 19.04 13.01 0.24
C ILE A 435 18.33 11.71 -0.17
N THR A 436 18.85 11.01 -1.19
CA THR A 436 18.29 9.71 -1.59
C THR A 436 18.42 8.67 -0.49
N ALA A 437 19.58 8.58 0.18
CA ALA A 437 19.76 7.68 1.30
C ALA A 437 18.80 7.99 2.46
N LEU A 438 18.53 9.26 2.75
CA LEU A 438 17.54 9.69 3.74
C LEU A 438 16.11 9.28 3.35
N GLU A 439 15.73 9.45 2.09
CA GLU A 439 14.44 9.02 1.55
C GLU A 439 14.26 7.50 1.72
N ASP A 440 15.31 6.74 1.40
CA ASP A 440 15.30 5.28 1.53
C ASP A 440 15.16 4.83 2.99
N VAL A 441 15.84 5.49 3.95
CA VAL A 441 15.69 5.24 5.39
C VAL A 441 14.24 5.44 5.84
N TRP A 442 13.64 6.57 5.47
CA TRP A 442 12.27 6.88 5.83
C TRP A 442 11.28 5.90 5.19
N THR A 443 11.44 5.61 3.90
CA THR A 443 10.54 4.72 3.15
C THR A 443 10.60 3.30 3.70
N ALA A 444 11.78 2.73 3.88
CA ALA A 444 11.93 1.39 4.43
C ALA A 444 11.52 1.31 5.90
N GLY A 445 11.90 2.30 6.71
CA GLY A 445 11.53 2.34 8.13
C GLY A 445 10.02 2.44 8.34
N LEU A 446 9.33 3.30 7.59
CA LEU A 446 7.87 3.43 7.65
C LEU A 446 7.16 2.18 7.12
N ALA A 447 7.69 1.53 6.07
CA ALA A 447 7.15 0.28 5.57
C ALA A 447 7.19 -0.82 6.65
N LEU A 448 8.28 -0.94 7.40
CA LEU A 448 8.38 -1.90 8.53
C LEU A 448 7.42 -1.56 9.67
N GLN A 449 7.33 -0.30 10.08
CA GLN A 449 6.37 0.15 11.11
C GLN A 449 4.91 -0.06 10.68
N GLY A 450 4.62 0.10 9.39
CA GLY A 450 3.32 -0.11 8.78
C GLY A 450 3.05 -1.56 8.36
N PHE A 451 3.83 -2.54 8.83
CA PHE A 451 3.67 -3.96 8.49
C PHE A 451 3.68 -4.23 6.97
N LEU A 452 4.47 -3.49 6.22
CA LEU A 452 4.62 -3.54 4.74
C LEU A 452 3.36 -3.13 3.97
N LEU A 453 2.45 -2.39 4.60
CA LEU A 453 1.22 -1.87 4.00
C LEU A 453 1.50 -0.47 3.41
N THR A 454 1.78 -0.38 2.12
CA THR A 454 2.24 0.86 1.47
C THR A 454 1.27 1.45 0.46
N ASP A 455 0.30 0.68 -0.05
CA ASP A 455 -0.63 1.11 -1.11
C ASP A 455 -1.95 1.68 -0.54
N GLY A 456 -1.96 2.96 -0.21
CA GLY A 456 -3.07 3.62 0.50
C GLY A 456 -4.38 3.77 -0.29
N LEU A 457 -4.37 3.60 -1.62
CA LEU A 457 -5.55 3.61 -2.48
C LEU A 457 -6.02 2.20 -2.87
N GLU A 458 -5.32 1.15 -2.48
CA GLU A 458 -5.80 -0.21 -2.65
C GLU A 458 -7.12 -0.39 -1.90
N ALA A 459 -8.10 -1.02 -2.56
CA ALA A 459 -9.40 -1.26 -1.95
C ALA A 459 -9.23 -2.19 -0.73
N PRO A 460 -9.93 -1.91 0.39
CA PRO A 460 -9.94 -2.85 1.50
C PRO A 460 -10.44 -4.20 1.00
N THR A 461 -9.82 -5.27 1.48
CA THR A 461 -10.20 -6.64 1.14
C THR A 461 -11.71 -6.79 1.41
N ARG A 462 -12.46 -7.22 0.42
CA ARG A 462 -13.89 -7.42 0.61
C ARG A 462 -14.08 -8.57 1.58
N PRO A 463 -14.85 -8.38 2.68
CA PRO A 463 -15.16 -9.46 3.58
C PRO A 463 -15.74 -10.62 2.78
N GLY A 464 -14.97 -11.72 2.62
CA GLY A 464 -15.38 -12.92 1.88
C GLY A 464 -14.80 -13.15 0.49
N GLU A 465 -13.92 -12.32 0.02
CA GLU A 465 -13.25 -12.56 -1.26
C GLU A 465 -12.23 -13.71 -1.16
N VAL A 466 -11.66 -13.91 0.02
CA VAL A 466 -10.78 -15.06 0.33
C VAL A 466 -11.57 -16.39 0.38
N ASP A 467 -12.89 -16.34 0.57
CA ASP A 467 -13.76 -17.48 0.83
C ASP A 467 -14.91 -17.63 -0.18
N ARG A 468 -14.84 -17.05 -1.37
CA ARG A 468 -15.92 -17.13 -2.37
C ARG A 468 -16.40 -18.57 -2.63
N ALA A 469 -15.47 -19.51 -2.72
CA ALA A 469 -15.78 -20.91 -2.94
C ALA A 469 -16.55 -21.57 -1.78
N ILE A 470 -16.38 -21.08 -0.53
CA ILE A 470 -17.02 -21.64 0.67
C ILE A 470 -18.38 -20.97 0.90
N ARG A 471 -18.54 -19.70 0.55
CA ARG A 471 -19.80 -18.95 0.76
C ARG A 471 -20.89 -19.32 -0.22
N GLU A 472 -20.56 -19.63 -1.45
CA GLU A 472 -21.55 -20.02 -2.48
C GLU A 472 -22.15 -21.41 -2.24
N THR A 473 -21.44 -22.28 -1.51
CA THR A 473 -21.91 -23.63 -1.21
C THR A 473 -22.70 -23.77 0.09
N ASN A 474 -22.68 -22.79 1.00
CA ASN A 474 -23.19 -22.93 2.37
C ASN A 474 -24.33 -21.98 2.77
N VAL A 475 -24.85 -21.18 1.88
CA VAL A 475 -26.17 -20.59 2.08
C VAL A 475 -27.18 -21.52 1.43
N PRO A 476 -27.95 -22.30 2.18
CA PRO A 476 -29.13 -22.94 1.59
C PRO A 476 -30.01 -21.76 1.14
N MET A 477 -30.05 -21.50 -0.14
CA MET A 477 -31.19 -20.79 -0.69
C MET A 477 -32.40 -21.66 -0.31
N PRO A 478 -33.48 -21.06 0.23
CA PRO A 478 -34.71 -21.81 0.41
C PRO A 478 -35.02 -22.40 -0.96
N GLU A 479 -34.97 -23.72 -1.05
CA GLU A 479 -35.49 -24.45 -2.22
C GLU A 479 -36.88 -23.87 -2.44
N ARG A 480 -37.08 -23.23 -3.59
CA ARG A 480 -38.40 -23.00 -4.09
C ARG A 480 -39.00 -24.39 -4.16
N THR A 481 -39.88 -24.70 -3.23
CA THR A 481 -40.73 -25.88 -3.30
C THR A 481 -41.36 -25.88 -4.69
N ARG A 482 -40.85 -26.72 -5.59
CA ARG A 482 -41.54 -27.02 -6.82
C ARG A 482 -42.86 -27.58 -6.38
N SER A 483 -43.93 -26.90 -6.70
CA SER A 483 -45.25 -27.42 -6.59
C SER A 483 -45.28 -28.78 -7.30
N PRO A 484 -45.71 -29.86 -6.67
CA PRO A 484 -45.91 -31.12 -7.36
C PRO A 484 -47.11 -30.96 -8.30
N GLY A 485 -46.83 -30.76 -9.59
CA GLY A 485 -47.88 -30.65 -10.59
C GLY A 485 -47.49 -29.76 -11.78
N GLU A 486 -46.48 -30.11 -12.55
CA GLU A 486 -46.38 -29.96 -13.99
C GLU A 486 -45.83 -31.24 -14.60
#